data_926b0e32ebbf1cdfb95e2c34da83eb4a
#
_entry.id   926b0e32ebbf1cdfb95e2c34da83eb4a
#
_cell.length_a   1.000
_cell.length_b   1.000
_cell.length_c   1.000
_cell.angle_alpha   90.00
_cell.angle_beta   90.00
_cell.angle_gamma   90.00
#
_symmetry.space_group_name_H-M   'P 1'
#
loop_
_entity.id
_entity.type
_entity.pdbx_description
1 polymer ?
#
loop_
_entity_poly.entity_id
_entity_poly.type
_entity_poly.pdbx_seq_one_letter_code
_entity_poly.pdbx_strand_id
1 'polypeptide(L)'
;MTRRSQTAIRTGLGSCILGAAAMLNGWIASPVQGQPSESGWVTAWSTSQQAAGQTAISNATVRMIARPTIAGNSIRIRVDNAFGREPLRIGRAFVGHRVRGALLAKGSNRAVMFAGAPGVTIPAGGSAMSDPVALKVLALQDVAVSLFVPGTRVVPSQHTGAVVTSYRTADDGGDVASDEDAAALKQTTTSLWWLKSIEVQASAASASVVAFGDSITDGTCSTLDAHDRWEDVVATRLTLDRSASARTGTSPREGPLAIINEGIGGNTLTREGLDPPPDSPPGLERLERDVLSHHGVSTVVLFMGTNDIRRGAGAGQVIEAMTTIARKVKASGARIIGVTIIPRHNTAAGAATTWDSSKTRIRNDVNGWIRTRAPFDAVIDFSKVVNDPADSDLILLAFNCGDGIHPNPRGYFEMGSAVDLSVLRKR
;
A
#
# COMPACT_ATOMS: atom_id res chain seq x y z
N MET A 1 9.10 -6.53 -92.22
CA MET A 1 9.43 -5.38 -93.08
C MET A 1 9.73 -4.18 -92.28
N THR A 2 10.94 -3.66 -92.49
CA THR A 2 11.45 -2.31 -92.32
C THR A 2 11.44 -1.75 -90.89
N ARG A 3 12.56 -1.77 -90.24
CA ARG A 3 13.80 -0.96 -90.26
C ARG A 3 13.66 0.46 -89.75
N ARG A 4 14.58 0.71 -88.82
CA ARG A 4 15.36 1.94 -88.52
C ARG A 4 14.74 2.88 -87.51
N SER A 5 15.47 3.56 -86.60
CA SER A 5 16.92 3.81 -86.51
C SER A 5 17.22 4.44 -85.13
N GLN A 6 18.42 4.22 -84.66
CA GLN A 6 19.13 4.80 -83.53
C GLN A 6 19.02 6.33 -83.40
N THR A 7 19.05 6.83 -82.17
CA THR A 7 20.13 7.81 -81.83
C THR A 7 20.25 7.87 -80.28
N ALA A 8 21.48 7.70 -79.85
CA ALA A 8 21.90 7.85 -78.47
C ALA A 8 22.27 9.29 -78.20
N ILE A 9 21.97 9.80 -77.01
CA ILE A 9 22.75 10.85 -76.32
C ILE A 9 22.86 10.55 -74.83
N ARG A 10 24.12 10.49 -74.36
CA ARG A 10 24.57 10.37 -72.97
C ARG A 10 24.41 11.73 -72.26
N THR A 11 24.14 11.64 -70.92
CA THR A 11 24.71 12.36 -69.77
C THR A 11 23.63 12.34 -68.69
N GLY A 12 23.85 12.11 -67.45
CA GLY A 12 24.86 12.16 -66.48
C GLY A 12 24.31 11.72 -65.15
N LEU A 13 25.18 11.31 -64.28
CA LEU A 13 25.01 10.78 -62.93
C LEU A 13 24.08 11.57 -62.02
N GLY A 14 23.38 10.83 -61.15
CA GLY A 14 22.68 11.34 -59.97
C GLY A 14 21.99 10.22 -59.17
N SER A 15 22.78 9.36 -58.51
CA SER A 15 22.23 8.37 -57.58
C SER A 15 21.78 9.08 -56.30
N CYS A 16 20.48 9.20 -56.08
CA CYS A 16 19.91 9.49 -54.76
C CYS A 16 19.42 8.18 -54.15
N ILE A 17 20.20 7.63 -53.22
CA ILE A 17 19.78 6.57 -52.34
C ILE A 17 18.96 7.21 -51.22
N LEU A 18 17.64 7.06 -51.23
CA LEU A 18 16.75 7.35 -50.11
C LEU A 18 16.82 6.18 -49.14
N GLY A 19 17.70 6.33 -48.14
CA GLY A 19 17.71 5.46 -46.97
C GLY A 19 16.51 5.77 -46.09
N ALA A 20 15.53 4.86 -46.01
CA ALA A 20 14.49 4.88 -44.98
C ALA A 20 15.13 4.55 -43.63
N ALA A 21 15.43 5.58 -42.85
CA ALA A 21 15.82 5.41 -41.44
C ALA A 21 14.56 5.09 -40.61
N ALA A 22 14.35 3.81 -40.29
CA ALA A 22 13.40 3.41 -39.28
C ALA A 22 13.85 3.98 -37.93
N MET A 23 13.18 5.01 -37.46
CA MET A 23 13.32 5.52 -36.09
C MET A 23 12.74 4.50 -35.12
N LEU A 24 13.55 3.59 -34.62
CA LEU A 24 13.28 2.83 -33.41
C LEU A 24 13.31 3.82 -32.24
N ASN A 25 12.13 4.34 -31.86
CA ASN A 25 11.96 5.02 -30.60
C ASN A 25 12.11 3.97 -29.47
N GLY A 26 13.36 3.71 -29.11
CA GLY A 26 13.66 3.02 -27.87
C GLY A 26 13.23 3.91 -26.71
N TRP A 27 12.18 3.52 -26.03
CA TRP A 27 11.87 4.05 -24.73
C TRP A 27 12.96 3.62 -23.77
N ILE A 28 13.99 4.45 -23.64
CA ILE A 28 14.94 4.34 -22.55
C ILE A 28 14.16 4.75 -21.31
N ALA A 29 13.71 3.79 -20.53
CA ALA A 29 13.25 4.04 -19.18
C ALA A 29 14.42 4.69 -18.43
N SER A 30 14.35 5.99 -18.22
CA SER A 30 15.27 6.70 -17.35
C SER A 30 15.24 6.01 -15.98
N PRO A 31 16.40 5.75 -15.34
CA PRO A 31 16.40 5.27 -13.99
C PRO A 31 15.63 6.29 -13.14
N VAL A 32 14.61 5.84 -12.44
CA VAL A 32 13.91 6.64 -11.43
C VAL A 32 14.97 6.97 -10.38
N GLN A 33 15.61 8.11 -10.53
CA GLN A 33 16.35 8.73 -9.44
C GLN A 33 15.34 8.98 -8.35
N GLY A 34 15.56 8.42 -7.16
CA GLY A 34 14.76 8.70 -5.99
C GLY A 34 14.55 10.22 -5.93
N GLN A 35 13.29 10.65 -5.99
CA GLN A 35 13.00 12.07 -5.94
C GLN A 35 13.68 12.64 -4.71
N PRO A 36 14.44 13.75 -4.82
CA PRO A 36 15.00 14.43 -3.66
C PRO A 36 13.82 14.64 -2.71
N SER A 37 13.98 14.24 -1.45
CA SER A 37 12.97 14.46 -0.42
C SER A 37 12.60 15.94 -0.51
N GLU A 38 11.42 16.27 -1.02
CA GLU A 38 10.83 17.59 -0.79
C GLU A 38 10.83 17.74 0.72
N SER A 39 11.74 18.55 1.24
CA SER A 39 12.14 18.53 2.63
C SER A 39 10.93 18.65 3.55
N GLY A 40 10.70 17.61 4.34
CA GLY A 40 9.66 17.57 5.36
C GLY A 40 8.37 16.83 5.02
N TRP A 41 8.15 16.32 3.80
CA TRP A 41 6.99 15.50 3.49
C TRP A 41 7.27 14.02 3.75
N VAL A 42 6.36 13.37 4.51
CA VAL A 42 6.45 11.95 4.89
C VAL A 42 5.09 11.30 4.71
N THR A 43 5.04 10.16 4.08
CA THR A 43 3.82 9.35 4.01
C THR A 43 3.46 8.87 5.41
N ALA A 44 2.32 9.31 5.92
CA ALA A 44 1.85 9.05 7.28
C ALA A 44 0.71 8.02 7.34
N TRP A 45 0.10 7.74 6.20
CA TRP A 45 -0.91 6.72 5.99
C TRP A 45 -0.95 6.31 4.52
N SER A 46 -1.18 5.03 4.25
CA SER A 46 -1.38 4.54 2.89
C SER A 46 -2.15 3.23 2.86
N THR A 47 -2.58 2.84 1.65
CA THR A 47 -3.21 1.55 1.36
C THR A 47 -2.89 1.12 -0.07
N SER A 48 -2.70 -0.18 -0.29
CA SER A 48 -2.50 -0.76 -1.63
C SER A 48 -3.81 -0.90 -2.37
N GLN A 49 -3.97 -0.21 -3.49
CA GLN A 49 -5.07 -0.52 -4.42
C GLN A 49 -4.80 -1.90 -5.04
N GLN A 50 -5.80 -2.78 -5.05
CA GLN A 50 -5.59 -4.18 -5.43
C GLN A 50 -6.33 -4.61 -6.69
N ALA A 51 -7.44 -3.91 -7.04
CA ALA A 51 -8.27 -4.24 -8.19
C ALA A 51 -9.22 -3.10 -8.56
N ALA A 52 -9.88 -3.22 -9.71
CA ALA A 52 -11.08 -2.46 -10.01
C ALA A 52 -12.25 -2.94 -9.13
N GLY A 53 -13.05 -2.01 -8.63
CA GLY A 53 -14.24 -2.32 -7.85
C GLY A 53 -15.33 -2.99 -8.68
N GLN A 54 -16.21 -3.73 -8.01
CA GLN A 54 -17.40 -4.30 -8.64
C GLN A 54 -18.61 -3.36 -8.55
N THR A 55 -18.59 -2.41 -7.62
CA THR A 55 -19.64 -1.41 -7.43
C THR A 55 -19.24 -0.12 -8.16
N ALA A 56 -19.97 0.20 -9.21
CA ALA A 56 -19.86 1.52 -9.88
C ALA A 56 -20.73 2.53 -9.15
N ILE A 57 -20.31 3.79 -9.18
CA ILE A 57 -21.09 4.93 -8.64
C ILE A 57 -21.37 5.95 -9.75
N SER A 58 -22.43 6.74 -9.57
CA SER A 58 -22.83 7.79 -10.51
C SER A 58 -23.04 9.09 -9.77
N ASN A 59 -22.37 10.17 -10.20
CA ASN A 59 -22.54 11.52 -9.68
C ASN A 59 -22.67 11.55 -8.15
N ALA A 60 -21.65 11.05 -7.46
CA ALA A 60 -21.69 10.76 -6.02
C ALA A 60 -20.45 11.29 -5.29
N THR A 61 -20.60 11.56 -4.01
CA THR A 61 -19.50 11.88 -3.11
C THR A 61 -19.15 10.67 -2.25
N VAL A 62 -17.86 10.35 -2.18
CA VAL A 62 -17.31 9.34 -1.27
C VAL A 62 -16.50 10.03 -0.18
N ARG A 63 -16.55 9.52 1.04
CA ARG A 63 -15.77 10.02 2.20
C ARG A 63 -14.98 8.86 2.79
N MET A 64 -13.70 8.81 2.44
CA MET A 64 -12.76 7.78 2.88
C MET A 64 -12.14 8.17 4.23
N ILE A 65 -12.13 7.25 5.17
CA ILE A 65 -11.58 7.45 6.52
C ILE A 65 -10.16 6.89 6.57
N ALA A 66 -9.24 7.67 7.12
CA ALA A 66 -7.84 7.33 7.25
C ALA A 66 -7.27 7.81 8.59
N ARG A 67 -6.26 7.12 9.12
CA ARG A 67 -5.60 7.46 10.39
C ARG A 67 -4.10 7.65 10.19
N PRO A 68 -3.61 8.88 9.93
CA PRO A 68 -2.18 9.16 9.92
C PRO A 68 -1.52 8.78 11.23
N THR A 69 -0.38 8.10 11.15
CA THR A 69 0.32 7.55 12.31
C THR A 69 1.34 8.51 12.93
N ILE A 70 1.65 9.62 12.26
CA ILE A 70 2.45 10.74 12.79
C ILE A 70 1.74 12.07 12.59
N ALA A 71 2.14 13.06 13.40
CA ALA A 71 1.62 14.41 13.32
C ALA A 71 2.31 15.24 12.23
N GLY A 72 1.59 16.25 11.71
CA GLY A 72 2.12 17.26 10.79
C GLY A 72 1.30 18.54 10.79
N ASN A 73 1.87 19.61 10.26
CA ASN A 73 1.19 20.92 10.22
C ASN A 73 0.41 21.16 8.93
N SER A 74 0.71 20.39 7.88
CA SER A 74 0.04 20.40 6.61
C SER A 74 -0.13 18.97 6.12
N ILE A 75 -1.09 18.76 5.23
CA ILE A 75 -1.43 17.46 4.65
C ILE A 75 -1.50 17.59 3.14
N ARG A 76 -1.17 16.52 2.42
CA ARG A 76 -1.50 16.33 1.00
C ARG A 76 -1.96 14.89 0.77
N ILE A 77 -2.80 14.67 -0.24
CA ILE A 77 -3.35 13.36 -0.55
C ILE A 77 -2.92 12.91 -1.93
N ARG A 78 -2.73 11.60 -2.09
CA ARG A 78 -2.60 10.97 -3.40
C ARG A 78 -3.88 10.22 -3.74
N VAL A 79 -4.43 10.52 -4.90
CA VAL A 79 -5.58 9.82 -5.48
C VAL A 79 -5.09 8.94 -6.63
N ASP A 80 -5.56 7.69 -6.69
CA ASP A 80 -5.03 6.65 -7.56
C ASP A 80 -6.13 6.05 -8.44
N ASN A 81 -5.86 5.96 -9.76
CA ASN A 81 -6.69 5.30 -10.75
C ASN A 81 -5.98 4.06 -11.34
N ALA A 82 -5.14 3.37 -10.51
CA ALA A 82 -4.27 2.29 -10.95
C ALA A 82 -4.99 1.16 -11.69
N PHE A 83 -6.24 0.88 -11.35
CA PHE A 83 -7.06 -0.17 -11.96
C PHE A 83 -8.23 0.39 -12.79
N GLY A 84 -8.29 1.70 -12.98
CA GLY A 84 -9.26 2.33 -13.87
C GLY A 84 -8.95 2.01 -15.34
N ARG A 85 -10.01 1.75 -16.13
CA ARG A 85 -9.90 1.56 -17.58
C ARG A 85 -10.14 2.86 -18.35
N GLU A 86 -10.76 3.82 -17.71
CA GLU A 86 -11.08 5.14 -18.23
C GLU A 86 -10.46 6.23 -17.36
N PRO A 87 -10.28 7.45 -17.87
CA PRO A 87 -9.86 8.57 -17.05
C PRO A 87 -10.84 8.82 -15.89
N LEU A 88 -10.32 8.95 -14.68
CA LEU A 88 -11.08 9.30 -13.50
C LEU A 88 -11.14 10.82 -13.35
N ARG A 89 -12.34 11.38 -13.28
CA ARG A 89 -12.54 12.78 -12.92
C ARG A 89 -12.90 12.89 -11.43
N ILE A 90 -12.11 13.62 -10.67
CA ILE A 90 -12.45 14.13 -9.36
C ILE A 90 -12.91 15.58 -9.58
N GLY A 91 -14.17 15.89 -9.29
CA GLY A 91 -14.73 17.22 -9.48
C GLY A 91 -14.33 18.18 -8.37
N ARG A 92 -14.37 17.71 -7.12
CA ARG A 92 -13.91 18.43 -5.93
C ARG A 92 -13.40 17.45 -4.88
N ALA A 93 -12.46 17.91 -4.07
CA ALA A 93 -11.93 17.15 -2.95
C ALA A 93 -11.81 18.02 -1.70
N PHE A 94 -12.04 17.41 -0.52
CA PHE A 94 -11.91 18.04 0.78
C PHE A 94 -11.27 17.09 1.78
N VAL A 95 -10.66 17.64 2.83
CA VAL A 95 -10.11 16.87 3.94
C VAL A 95 -10.44 17.57 5.26
N GLY A 96 -10.88 16.79 6.27
CA GLY A 96 -11.25 17.33 7.58
C GLY A 96 -11.05 16.31 8.70
N HIS A 97 -11.12 16.77 9.95
CA HIS A 97 -11.03 15.91 11.13
C HIS A 97 -12.33 15.14 11.34
N ARG A 98 -12.24 13.81 11.39
CA ARG A 98 -13.39 12.96 11.73
C ARG A 98 -13.72 13.08 13.22
N VAL A 99 -15.01 13.19 13.54
CA VAL A 99 -15.51 13.08 14.92
C VAL A 99 -16.06 11.69 15.18
N ARG A 100 -17.03 11.25 14.36
CA ARG A 100 -17.63 9.91 14.40
C ARG A 100 -18.41 9.65 13.12
N GLY A 101 -18.46 8.40 12.68
CA GLY A 101 -19.15 8.08 11.44
C GLY A 101 -18.61 8.93 10.29
N ALA A 102 -19.48 9.56 9.51
CA ALA A 102 -19.11 10.50 8.47
C ALA A 102 -19.03 11.96 8.94
N LEU A 103 -19.32 12.25 10.22
CA LEU A 103 -19.34 13.62 10.78
C LEU A 103 -17.93 14.16 10.96
N LEU A 104 -17.70 15.40 10.54
CA LEU A 104 -16.46 16.14 10.72
C LEU A 104 -16.56 17.16 11.87
N ALA A 105 -15.42 17.52 12.43
CA ALA A 105 -15.32 18.61 13.39
C ALA A 105 -15.64 19.94 12.70
N LYS A 106 -16.50 20.75 13.34
CA LYS A 106 -16.94 22.03 12.80
C LYS A 106 -15.75 22.94 12.47
N GLY A 107 -15.74 23.49 11.27
CA GLY A 107 -14.71 24.38 10.76
C GLY A 107 -13.39 23.68 10.44
N SER A 108 -13.34 22.33 10.38
CA SER A 108 -12.12 21.60 10.06
C SER A 108 -11.99 21.23 8.58
N ASN A 109 -13.10 21.24 7.83
CA ASN A 109 -13.08 20.76 6.44
C ASN A 109 -12.38 21.78 5.52
N ARG A 110 -11.37 21.34 4.79
CA ARG A 110 -10.53 22.16 3.91
C ARG A 110 -10.61 21.67 2.49
N ALA A 111 -10.73 22.62 1.55
CA ALA A 111 -10.64 22.31 0.13
C ALA A 111 -9.25 21.77 -0.20
N VAL A 112 -9.22 20.74 -1.03
CA VAL A 112 -8.02 20.15 -1.59
C VAL A 112 -7.92 20.57 -3.05
N MET A 113 -6.77 21.10 -3.44
CA MET A 113 -6.50 21.57 -4.80
C MET A 113 -5.48 20.62 -5.47
N PHE A 114 -5.50 20.62 -6.80
CA PHE A 114 -4.54 19.87 -7.63
C PHE A 114 -3.97 20.84 -8.68
N ALA A 115 -2.71 21.21 -8.51
CA ALA A 115 -2.04 22.24 -9.32
C ALA A 115 -2.90 23.54 -9.40
N GLY A 116 -3.45 23.99 -8.27
CA GLY A 116 -4.28 25.16 -8.14
C GLY A 116 -5.74 25.01 -8.60
N ALA A 117 -6.14 23.84 -9.13
CA ALA A 117 -7.52 23.55 -9.53
C ALA A 117 -8.28 22.76 -8.46
N PRO A 118 -9.61 22.97 -8.29
CA PRO A 118 -10.40 22.26 -7.28
C PRO A 118 -10.66 20.79 -7.59
N GLY A 119 -10.36 20.35 -8.81
CA GLY A 119 -10.52 18.98 -9.28
C GLY A 119 -9.39 18.56 -10.18
N VAL A 120 -9.38 17.27 -10.56
CA VAL A 120 -8.35 16.67 -11.41
C VAL A 120 -8.94 15.57 -12.28
N THR A 121 -8.36 15.38 -13.47
CA THR A 121 -8.60 14.19 -14.30
C THR A 121 -7.35 13.32 -14.29
N ILE A 122 -7.49 12.09 -13.82
CA ILE A 122 -6.41 11.13 -13.66
C ILE A 122 -6.53 10.07 -14.77
N PRO A 123 -5.54 9.90 -15.64
CA PRO A 123 -5.60 8.89 -16.69
C PRO A 123 -5.74 7.47 -16.12
N ALA A 124 -6.19 6.54 -16.94
CA ALA A 124 -6.20 5.12 -16.60
C ALA A 124 -4.79 4.67 -16.19
N GLY A 125 -4.67 3.93 -15.10
CA GLY A 125 -3.38 3.49 -14.55
C GLY A 125 -2.56 4.57 -13.84
N GLY A 126 -3.05 5.83 -13.80
CA GLY A 126 -2.32 6.97 -13.24
C GLY A 126 -2.69 7.31 -11.80
N SER A 127 -1.99 8.29 -11.24
CA SER A 127 -2.29 8.89 -9.93
C SER A 127 -2.07 10.41 -9.96
N ALA A 128 -2.64 11.11 -8.98
CA ALA A 128 -2.42 12.54 -8.79
C ALA A 128 -2.15 12.85 -7.32
N MET A 129 -1.16 13.71 -7.07
CA MET A 129 -0.87 14.27 -5.76
C MET A 129 -1.54 15.64 -5.66
N SER A 130 -2.16 15.92 -4.52
CA SER A 130 -2.73 17.24 -4.26
C SER A 130 -1.68 18.28 -3.89
N ASP A 131 -2.07 19.54 -3.99
CA ASP A 131 -1.34 20.62 -3.37
C ASP A 131 -1.37 20.49 -1.83
N PRO A 132 -0.43 21.12 -1.10
CA PRO A 132 -0.46 21.19 0.35
C PRO A 132 -1.73 21.87 0.89
N VAL A 133 -2.33 21.27 1.90
CA VAL A 133 -3.49 21.79 2.62
C VAL A 133 -3.07 22.14 4.04
N ALA A 134 -3.32 23.38 4.47
CA ALA A 134 -3.06 23.84 5.85
C ALA A 134 -4.10 23.21 6.80
N LEU A 135 -3.84 21.98 7.23
CA LEU A 135 -4.60 21.23 8.21
C LEU A 135 -3.62 20.52 9.15
N LYS A 136 -3.56 20.97 10.41
CA LYS A 136 -2.74 20.31 11.43
C LYS A 136 -3.35 18.96 11.77
N VAL A 137 -2.55 17.90 11.65
CA VAL A 137 -2.94 16.52 11.97
C VAL A 137 -2.19 16.07 13.21
N LEU A 138 -2.86 15.38 14.11
CA LEU A 138 -2.24 14.71 15.26
C LEU A 138 -2.00 13.24 14.91
N ALA A 139 -0.96 12.66 15.50
CA ALA A 139 -0.72 11.22 15.36
C ALA A 139 -1.92 10.43 15.88
N LEU A 140 -2.32 9.40 15.13
CA LEU A 140 -3.44 8.49 15.45
C LEU A 140 -4.82 9.18 15.50
N GLN A 141 -4.95 10.37 14.91
CA GLN A 141 -6.23 11.05 14.73
C GLN A 141 -6.83 10.71 13.37
N ASP A 142 -8.11 10.32 13.35
CA ASP A 142 -8.81 10.07 12.11
C ASP A 142 -9.04 11.36 11.32
N VAL A 143 -8.76 11.29 10.03
CA VAL A 143 -9.13 12.29 9.03
C VAL A 143 -10.07 11.65 8.00
N ALA A 144 -10.91 12.47 7.40
CA ALA A 144 -11.78 12.05 6.32
C ALA A 144 -11.43 12.79 5.05
N VAL A 145 -11.25 12.07 3.96
CA VAL A 145 -11.04 12.60 2.62
C VAL A 145 -12.32 12.42 1.83
N SER A 146 -12.95 13.53 1.45
CA SER A 146 -14.17 13.56 0.66
C SER A 146 -13.85 13.86 -0.79
N LEU A 147 -14.30 12.99 -1.71
CA LEU A 147 -14.08 13.12 -3.16
C LEU A 147 -15.44 13.14 -3.85
N PHE A 148 -15.77 14.22 -4.55
CA PHE A 148 -16.91 14.24 -5.46
C PHE A 148 -16.47 13.66 -6.82
N VAL A 149 -17.16 12.63 -7.25
CA VAL A 149 -16.90 11.91 -8.51
C VAL A 149 -18.10 12.12 -9.44
N PRO A 150 -18.01 13.08 -10.37
CA PRO A 150 -19.03 13.27 -11.40
C PRO A 150 -18.92 12.16 -12.45
N GLY A 151 -20.01 11.91 -13.16
CA GLY A 151 -20.08 10.92 -14.22
C GLY A 151 -20.99 9.76 -13.88
N THR A 152 -21.22 8.89 -14.85
CA THR A 152 -22.14 7.76 -14.73
C THR A 152 -21.37 6.45 -14.71
N ARG A 153 -21.70 5.55 -13.76
CA ARG A 153 -21.12 4.21 -13.64
C ARG A 153 -19.56 4.21 -13.52
N VAL A 154 -19.02 5.13 -12.74
CA VAL A 154 -17.58 5.21 -12.50
C VAL A 154 -17.15 4.08 -11.58
N VAL A 155 -16.25 3.22 -12.06
CA VAL A 155 -15.73 2.06 -11.32
C VAL A 155 -14.48 2.47 -10.54
N PRO A 156 -14.43 2.26 -9.21
CA PRO A 156 -13.26 2.65 -8.42
C PRO A 156 -12.07 1.71 -8.61
N SER A 157 -10.86 2.27 -8.62
CA SER A 157 -9.70 1.56 -8.09
C SER A 157 -9.90 1.42 -6.60
N GLN A 158 -9.72 0.22 -6.05
CA GLN A 158 -10.05 -0.03 -4.65
C GLN A 158 -9.05 -0.91 -3.92
N HIS A 159 -9.02 -0.72 -2.61
CA HIS A 159 -8.55 -1.69 -1.64
C HIS A 159 -9.77 -2.24 -0.89
N THR A 160 -9.95 -3.55 -0.90
CA THR A 160 -11.06 -4.22 -0.21
C THR A 160 -10.65 -4.67 1.19
N GLY A 161 -11.60 -4.74 2.13
CA GLY A 161 -11.32 -5.24 3.47
C GLY A 161 -10.43 -4.33 4.33
N ALA A 162 -10.50 -3.03 4.10
CA ALA A 162 -9.68 -2.04 4.81
C ALA A 162 -9.91 -1.96 6.33
N VAL A 163 -10.86 -2.72 6.85
CA VAL A 163 -11.23 -2.80 8.28
C VAL A 163 -11.55 -1.42 8.89
N VAL A 164 -11.96 -0.48 8.04
CA VAL A 164 -12.43 0.85 8.41
C VAL A 164 -13.70 1.19 7.65
N THR A 165 -14.69 1.75 8.34
CA THR A 165 -15.94 2.19 7.71
C THR A 165 -15.75 3.53 7.02
N SER A 166 -15.94 3.54 5.71
CA SER A 166 -16.01 4.73 4.87
C SER A 166 -17.44 4.94 4.36
N TYR A 167 -17.73 6.12 3.81
CA TYR A 167 -19.11 6.56 3.56
C TYR A 167 -19.25 7.06 2.14
N ARG A 168 -20.49 7.01 1.62
CA ARG A 168 -20.84 7.64 0.35
C ARG A 168 -22.29 8.11 0.31
N THR A 169 -22.58 9.00 -0.62
CA THR A 169 -23.97 9.31 -1.00
C THR A 169 -24.60 8.16 -1.79
N ALA A 170 -25.89 8.17 -1.97
CA ALA A 170 -26.54 7.41 -3.04
C ALA A 170 -26.01 7.88 -4.41
N ASP A 171 -26.27 7.09 -5.45
CA ASP A 171 -26.08 7.54 -6.82
C ASP A 171 -26.94 8.77 -7.08
N ASP A 172 -26.42 9.71 -7.87
CA ASP A 172 -26.99 11.03 -8.11
C ASP A 172 -27.17 11.92 -6.86
N GLY A 173 -26.54 11.54 -5.74
CA GLY A 173 -26.51 12.35 -4.52
C GLY A 173 -25.65 13.62 -4.61
N GLY A 174 -24.92 13.80 -5.71
CA GLY A 174 -24.20 15.02 -6.04
C GLY A 174 -22.98 15.33 -5.18
N ASP A 175 -22.58 16.60 -5.25
CA ASP A 175 -21.39 17.13 -4.55
C ASP A 175 -21.73 17.63 -3.14
N VAL A 176 -21.41 16.81 -2.14
CA VAL A 176 -21.46 17.15 -0.71
C VAL A 176 -20.06 17.08 -0.07
N ALA A 177 -19.01 17.16 -0.88
CA ALA A 177 -17.63 17.00 -0.38
C ALA A 177 -17.27 18.09 0.65
N SER A 178 -17.83 19.30 0.51
CA SER A 178 -17.62 20.42 1.45
C SER A 178 -18.41 20.29 2.77
N ASP A 179 -19.41 19.42 2.85
CA ASP A 179 -20.29 19.33 4.00
C ASP A 179 -19.58 18.68 5.19
N GLU A 180 -19.74 19.27 6.36
CA GLU A 180 -19.15 18.72 7.59
C GLU A 180 -20.07 17.72 8.27
N ASP A 181 -21.37 17.80 8.02
CA ASP A 181 -22.34 16.83 8.54
C ASP A 181 -22.35 15.50 7.78
N ALA A 182 -23.13 14.56 8.27
CA ALA A 182 -23.25 13.20 7.71
C ALA A 182 -24.60 12.97 6.99
N ALA A 183 -25.41 14.02 6.79
CA ALA A 183 -26.81 13.87 6.41
C ALA A 183 -27.00 13.13 5.07
N ALA A 184 -26.16 13.41 4.07
CA ALA A 184 -26.20 12.78 2.75
C ALA A 184 -25.35 11.51 2.63
N LEU A 185 -24.40 11.26 3.52
CA LEU A 185 -23.41 10.19 3.48
C LEU A 185 -23.89 8.95 4.26
N LYS A 186 -24.96 8.32 3.82
CA LYS A 186 -25.66 7.24 4.55
C LYS A 186 -25.28 5.82 4.12
N GLN A 187 -24.68 5.67 2.94
CA GLN A 187 -24.20 4.37 2.48
C GLN A 187 -22.79 4.14 3.00
N THR A 188 -22.50 2.91 3.41
CA THR A 188 -21.19 2.54 3.96
C THR A 188 -20.45 1.57 3.06
N THR A 189 -19.13 1.55 3.18
CA THR A 189 -18.25 0.58 2.57
C THR A 189 -17.06 0.32 3.48
N THR A 190 -16.53 -0.89 3.46
CA THR A 190 -15.23 -1.23 4.07
C THR A 190 -14.11 -1.25 3.04
N SER A 191 -14.38 -0.86 1.79
CA SER A 191 -13.36 -0.66 0.76
C SER A 191 -12.92 0.81 0.72
N LEU A 192 -11.65 1.03 0.52
CA LEU A 192 -11.08 2.36 0.24
C LEU A 192 -11.02 2.57 -1.27
N TRP A 193 -11.66 3.63 -1.74
CA TRP A 193 -11.78 3.95 -3.15
C TRP A 193 -10.91 5.14 -3.52
N TRP A 194 -10.00 4.96 -4.49
CA TRP A 194 -9.12 5.95 -5.08
C TRP A 194 -8.13 6.63 -4.13
N LEU A 195 -8.38 6.71 -2.83
CA LEU A 195 -7.42 7.27 -1.87
C LEU A 195 -6.25 6.31 -1.70
N LYS A 196 -5.04 6.72 -2.12
CA LYS A 196 -3.82 5.89 -2.07
C LYS A 196 -2.99 6.19 -0.83
N SER A 197 -2.73 7.47 -0.56
CA SER A 197 -1.90 7.86 0.58
C SER A 197 -2.21 9.25 1.10
N ILE A 198 -1.83 9.46 2.33
CA ILE A 198 -1.83 10.76 3.01
C ILE A 198 -0.41 11.03 3.47
N GLU A 199 0.11 12.18 3.05
CA GLU A 199 1.39 12.69 3.49
C GLU A 199 1.20 13.87 4.42
N VAL A 200 2.09 14.01 5.38
CA VAL A 200 2.11 15.15 6.30
C VAL A 200 3.45 15.86 6.23
N GLN A 201 3.40 17.19 6.40
CA GLN A 201 4.61 17.97 6.58
C GLN A 201 5.04 17.84 8.03
N ALA A 202 6.07 17.04 8.26
CA ALA A 202 6.62 16.70 9.56
C ALA A 202 8.04 17.25 9.74
N SER A 203 8.70 16.94 10.86
CA SER A 203 10.10 17.33 11.07
C SER A 203 11.02 16.63 10.07
N ALA A 204 12.14 17.26 9.71
CA ALA A 204 13.11 16.73 8.74
C ALA A 204 13.70 15.35 9.13
N ALA A 205 13.66 14.99 10.43
CA ALA A 205 14.11 13.68 10.91
C ALA A 205 13.01 12.61 10.89
N SER A 206 11.79 12.93 10.43
CA SER A 206 10.68 11.98 10.32
C SER A 206 10.87 11.05 9.14
N ALA A 207 10.37 9.82 9.28
CA ALA A 207 10.45 8.81 8.21
C ALA A 207 9.24 7.88 8.22
N SER A 208 9.07 7.11 7.13
CA SER A 208 8.05 6.08 7.01
C SER A 208 8.65 4.68 7.09
N VAL A 209 7.99 3.81 7.82
CA VAL A 209 8.17 2.36 7.85
C VAL A 209 6.99 1.74 7.11
N VAL A 210 7.26 1.03 6.04
CA VAL A 210 6.23 0.39 5.21
C VAL A 210 6.04 -1.05 5.66
N ALA A 211 4.86 -1.38 6.19
CA ALA A 211 4.45 -2.76 6.42
C ALA A 211 3.95 -3.35 5.08
N PHE A 212 4.81 -4.12 4.43
CA PHE A 212 4.55 -4.71 3.11
C PHE A 212 4.19 -6.18 3.26
N GLY A 213 2.92 -6.54 3.03
CA GLY A 213 2.43 -7.84 3.42
C GLY A 213 1.22 -8.37 2.66
N ASP A 214 0.72 -9.46 3.18
CA ASP A 214 -0.51 -10.12 2.74
C ASP A 214 -1.69 -9.82 3.68
N SER A 215 -2.68 -10.73 3.77
CA SER A 215 -3.87 -10.58 4.63
C SER A 215 -3.57 -10.37 6.12
N ILE A 216 -2.42 -10.84 6.60
CA ILE A 216 -2.05 -10.69 8.02
C ILE A 216 -1.59 -9.26 8.29
N THR A 217 -0.94 -8.61 7.34
CA THR A 217 -0.62 -7.18 7.40
C THR A 217 -1.83 -6.32 7.06
N ASP A 218 -2.65 -6.73 6.08
CA ASP A 218 -3.92 -6.07 5.75
C ASP A 218 -4.88 -6.00 6.95
N GLY A 219 -4.82 -7.00 7.84
CA GLY A 219 -5.56 -7.03 9.08
C GLY A 219 -6.84 -7.89 9.03
N THR A 220 -6.83 -8.95 8.21
CA THR A 220 -7.95 -9.92 8.22
C THR A 220 -8.21 -10.41 9.64
N CYS A 221 -9.48 -10.41 10.07
CA CYS A 221 -9.95 -10.74 11.42
C CYS A 221 -9.61 -9.69 12.52
N SER A 222 -9.08 -8.54 12.20
CA SER A 222 -9.06 -7.42 13.14
C SER A 222 -10.46 -6.81 13.30
N THR A 223 -10.65 -5.99 14.33
CA THR A 223 -11.96 -5.44 14.66
C THR A 223 -12.26 -4.22 13.79
N LEU A 224 -13.42 -4.20 13.13
CA LEU A 224 -13.85 -3.06 12.31
C LEU A 224 -13.80 -1.75 13.11
N ASP A 225 -13.16 -0.74 12.55
CA ASP A 225 -12.96 0.60 13.11
C ASP A 225 -12.11 0.67 14.41
N ALA A 226 -11.51 -0.44 14.87
CA ALA A 226 -10.75 -0.45 16.11
C ALA A 226 -9.27 -0.10 15.95
N HIS A 227 -8.71 -0.24 14.74
CA HIS A 227 -7.27 -0.06 14.48
C HIS A 227 -6.41 -0.91 15.43
N ASP A 228 -6.63 -2.22 15.40
CA ASP A 228 -6.01 -3.20 16.29
C ASP A 228 -5.15 -4.25 15.54
N ARG A 229 -4.68 -3.89 14.33
CA ARG A 229 -3.70 -4.66 13.57
C ARG A 229 -2.33 -4.58 14.23
N TRP A 230 -1.41 -5.48 13.90
CA TRP A 230 -0.08 -5.48 14.52
C TRP A 230 0.69 -4.16 14.30
N GLU A 231 0.59 -3.55 13.13
CA GLU A 231 1.23 -2.26 12.85
C GLU A 231 0.53 -1.08 13.52
N ASP A 232 -0.78 -1.13 13.80
CA ASP A 232 -1.50 -0.12 14.58
C ASP A 232 -1.01 -0.13 16.04
N VAL A 233 -0.74 -1.32 16.59
CA VAL A 233 -0.13 -1.48 17.92
C VAL A 233 1.29 -0.90 17.93
N VAL A 234 2.09 -1.17 16.92
CA VAL A 234 3.44 -0.58 16.77
C VAL A 234 3.39 0.94 16.69
N ALA A 235 2.47 1.51 15.88
CA ALA A 235 2.31 2.96 15.76
C ALA A 235 1.90 3.61 17.09
N THR A 236 1.02 2.97 17.84
CA THR A 236 0.63 3.40 19.18
C THR A 236 1.82 3.41 20.14
N ARG A 237 2.61 2.33 20.17
CA ARG A 237 3.81 2.21 21.00
C ARG A 237 4.85 3.28 20.66
N LEU A 238 5.12 3.54 19.37
CA LEU A 238 6.02 4.61 18.93
C LEU A 238 5.55 5.99 19.38
N THR A 239 4.24 6.25 19.33
CA THR A 239 3.66 7.52 19.79
C THR A 239 3.79 7.70 21.31
N LEU A 240 3.55 6.64 22.10
CA LEU A 240 3.68 6.64 23.55
C LEU A 240 5.14 6.80 24.00
N ASP A 241 6.08 6.10 23.37
CA ASP A 241 7.52 6.20 23.64
C ASP A 241 8.03 7.64 23.47
N ARG A 242 7.65 8.31 22.38
CA ARG A 242 7.98 9.72 22.14
C ARG A 242 7.37 10.66 23.19
N SER A 243 6.12 10.41 23.57
CA SER A 243 5.42 11.21 24.58
C SER A 243 6.09 11.06 25.97
N ALA A 244 6.58 9.88 26.29
CA ALA A 244 7.34 9.63 27.52
C ALA A 244 8.68 10.37 27.49
N SER A 245 9.44 10.26 26.41
CA SER A 245 10.73 10.95 26.23
C SER A 245 10.60 12.48 26.31
N ALA A 246 9.55 13.04 25.74
CA ALA A 246 9.28 14.49 25.81
C ALA A 246 9.02 14.96 27.26
N ARG A 247 8.34 14.14 28.08
CA ARG A 247 8.08 14.47 29.50
C ARG A 247 9.33 14.39 30.38
N THR A 248 10.26 13.50 30.07
CA THR A 248 11.52 13.32 30.81
C THR A 248 12.62 14.28 30.37
N GLY A 249 12.37 15.14 29.39
CA GLY A 249 13.36 16.06 28.82
C GLY A 249 14.44 15.36 27.98
N THR A 250 14.30 14.07 27.72
CA THR A 250 15.18 13.32 26.82
C THR A 250 14.63 13.47 25.41
N SER A 251 15.16 14.41 24.62
CA SER A 251 14.80 14.51 23.18
C SER A 251 15.21 13.21 22.50
N PRO A 252 14.27 12.49 21.85
CA PRO A 252 14.67 11.39 20.98
C PRO A 252 15.65 11.92 19.92
N ARG A 253 16.81 11.29 19.79
CA ARG A 253 17.82 11.66 18.78
C ARG A 253 17.27 11.55 17.34
N GLU A 254 16.13 10.86 17.18
CA GLU A 254 15.52 10.57 15.90
C GLU A 254 14.09 11.10 15.83
N GLY A 255 13.66 11.43 14.60
CA GLY A 255 12.32 11.93 14.33
C GLY A 255 11.20 10.89 14.51
N PRO A 256 9.94 11.32 14.38
CA PRO A 256 8.80 10.41 14.32
C PRO A 256 8.93 9.37 13.21
N LEU A 257 8.52 8.12 13.49
CA LEU A 257 8.36 7.08 12.48
C LEU A 257 6.88 6.87 12.21
N ALA A 258 6.45 7.08 10.97
CA ALA A 258 5.15 6.65 10.50
C ALA A 258 5.19 5.14 10.26
N ILE A 259 4.11 4.45 10.58
CA ILE A 259 3.87 3.08 10.15
C ILE A 259 2.73 3.14 9.13
N ILE A 260 2.99 2.68 7.91
CA ILE A 260 2.01 2.67 6.83
C ILE A 260 1.78 1.23 6.36
N ASN A 261 0.53 0.92 6.04
CA ASN A 261 0.09 -0.43 5.69
C ASN A 261 -0.06 -0.59 4.18
N GLU A 262 0.71 -1.51 3.61
CA GLU A 262 0.64 -1.94 2.21
C GLU A 262 0.37 -3.47 2.14
N GLY A 263 -0.49 -3.97 3.04
CA GLY A 263 -1.04 -5.31 2.99
C GLY A 263 -2.10 -5.47 1.91
N ILE A 264 -2.26 -6.66 1.38
CA ILE A 264 -3.36 -7.05 0.49
C ILE A 264 -3.80 -8.48 0.86
N GLY A 265 -5.09 -8.68 1.10
CA GLY A 265 -5.67 -9.99 1.36
C GLY A 265 -5.32 -11.01 0.27
N GLY A 266 -4.81 -12.19 0.67
CA GLY A 266 -4.47 -13.28 -0.26
C GLY A 266 -3.25 -13.05 -1.15
N ASN A 267 -2.48 -11.96 -0.96
CA ASN A 267 -1.37 -11.57 -1.80
C ASN A 267 -0.19 -12.53 -1.70
N THR A 268 0.56 -12.63 -2.79
CA THR A 268 1.75 -13.47 -2.95
C THR A 268 2.97 -12.63 -3.26
N LEU A 269 4.16 -13.17 -3.10
CA LEU A 269 5.42 -12.55 -3.51
C LEU A 269 5.57 -12.55 -5.03
N THR A 270 5.15 -13.63 -5.69
CA THR A 270 5.28 -13.88 -7.12
C THR A 270 3.96 -14.41 -7.71
N ARG A 271 3.88 -14.47 -9.03
CA ARG A 271 2.77 -15.07 -9.78
C ARG A 271 3.16 -16.39 -10.41
N GLU A 272 4.44 -16.54 -10.72
CA GLU A 272 4.95 -17.65 -11.52
C GLU A 272 4.75 -18.99 -10.80
N GLY A 273 4.20 -19.98 -11.52
CA GLY A 273 4.04 -21.34 -11.05
C GLY A 273 3.02 -21.54 -9.92
N LEU A 274 2.23 -20.51 -9.57
CA LEU A 274 1.22 -20.61 -8.51
C LEU A 274 -0.13 -21.08 -9.07
N ASP A 275 -0.79 -22.01 -8.35
CA ASP A 275 -2.12 -22.50 -8.67
C ASP A 275 -3.05 -22.44 -7.44
N PRO A 276 -4.18 -21.71 -7.52
CA PRO A 276 -4.53 -20.75 -8.57
C PRO A 276 -3.60 -19.52 -8.54
N PRO A 277 -3.46 -18.78 -9.66
CA PRO A 277 -2.69 -17.54 -9.67
C PRO A 277 -3.30 -16.49 -8.73
N PRO A 278 -2.54 -15.50 -8.23
CA PRO A 278 -3.08 -14.45 -7.37
C PRO A 278 -4.04 -13.52 -8.13
N ASP A 279 -5.09 -13.07 -7.44
CA ASP A 279 -6.11 -12.17 -8.00
C ASP A 279 -5.66 -10.70 -8.02
N SER A 280 -4.66 -10.36 -7.21
CA SER A 280 -4.05 -9.01 -7.14
C SER A 280 -2.59 -9.04 -7.59
N PRO A 281 -2.01 -7.90 -7.99
CA PRO A 281 -0.59 -7.84 -8.33
C PRO A 281 0.27 -8.35 -7.17
N PRO A 282 1.14 -9.34 -7.40
CA PRO A 282 2.02 -9.88 -6.37
C PRO A 282 3.07 -8.87 -5.91
N GLY A 283 3.72 -9.14 -4.79
CA GLY A 283 4.68 -8.25 -4.15
C GLY A 283 5.78 -7.74 -5.10
N LEU A 284 6.35 -8.60 -5.93
CA LEU A 284 7.37 -8.21 -6.91
C LEU A 284 6.87 -7.21 -7.96
N GLU A 285 5.60 -7.32 -8.38
CA GLU A 285 5.00 -6.45 -9.40
C GLU A 285 4.58 -5.08 -8.82
N ARG A 286 4.12 -5.05 -7.54
CA ARG A 286 3.61 -3.84 -6.90
C ARG A 286 4.61 -3.09 -6.02
N LEU A 287 5.83 -3.63 -5.84
CA LEU A 287 6.84 -3.06 -4.96
C LEU A 287 7.13 -1.58 -5.25
N GLU A 288 7.29 -1.22 -6.53
CA GLU A 288 7.56 0.17 -6.92
C GLU A 288 6.37 1.07 -6.59
N ARG A 289 5.17 0.67 -7.01
CA ARG A 289 3.95 1.46 -6.84
C ARG A 289 3.55 1.62 -5.37
N ASP A 290 3.65 0.54 -4.57
CA ASP A 290 3.06 0.48 -3.23
C ASP A 290 4.09 0.70 -2.12
N VAL A 291 5.38 0.64 -2.41
CA VAL A 291 6.43 0.77 -1.38
C VAL A 291 7.41 1.89 -1.71
N LEU A 292 8.07 1.80 -2.87
CA LEU A 292 9.20 2.68 -3.18
C LEU A 292 8.77 4.08 -3.65
N SER A 293 7.52 4.24 -4.09
CA SER A 293 6.96 5.54 -4.50
C SER A 293 6.50 6.43 -3.34
N HIS A 294 6.53 5.94 -2.10
CA HIS A 294 6.18 6.73 -0.93
C HIS A 294 7.31 7.69 -0.51
N HIS A 295 6.94 8.85 0.05
CA HIS A 295 7.90 9.81 0.55
C HIS A 295 8.39 9.44 1.95
N GLY A 296 9.72 9.58 2.14
CA GLY A 296 10.35 9.39 3.45
C GLY A 296 10.53 7.93 3.87
N VAL A 297 10.45 6.97 2.96
CA VAL A 297 10.65 5.55 3.29
C VAL A 297 12.06 5.31 3.79
N SER A 298 12.19 4.91 5.04
CA SER A 298 13.47 4.52 5.66
C SER A 298 13.60 3.01 5.86
N THR A 299 12.48 2.32 6.02
CA THR A 299 12.46 0.90 6.39
C THR A 299 11.24 0.22 5.77
N VAL A 300 11.43 -0.98 5.24
CA VAL A 300 10.36 -1.87 4.76
C VAL A 300 10.34 -3.12 5.64
N VAL A 301 9.17 -3.47 6.18
CA VAL A 301 8.93 -4.72 6.90
C VAL A 301 8.22 -5.67 5.96
N LEU A 302 8.92 -6.69 5.48
CA LEU A 302 8.40 -7.68 4.52
C LEU A 302 7.79 -8.86 5.27
N PHE A 303 6.48 -8.99 5.18
CA PHE A 303 5.72 -10.08 5.83
C PHE A 303 4.77 -10.76 4.83
N MET A 304 5.30 -11.67 4.03
CA MET A 304 4.59 -12.40 2.97
C MET A 304 5.13 -13.82 2.84
N GLY A 305 4.54 -14.61 1.96
CA GLY A 305 5.02 -15.94 1.55
C GLY A 305 4.08 -17.09 1.93
N THR A 306 3.18 -16.90 2.89
CA THR A 306 2.23 -17.94 3.28
C THR A 306 1.28 -18.32 2.14
N ASN A 307 0.87 -17.37 1.31
CA ASN A 307 0.00 -17.61 0.17
C ASN A 307 0.72 -18.22 -1.03
N ASP A 308 2.00 -17.92 -1.21
CA ASP A 308 2.85 -18.58 -2.19
C ASP A 308 2.95 -20.07 -1.89
N ILE A 309 3.31 -20.44 -0.65
CA ILE A 309 3.40 -21.82 -0.20
C ILE A 309 2.04 -22.53 -0.33
N ARG A 310 0.94 -21.88 0.07
CA ARG A 310 -0.41 -22.43 -0.07
C ARG A 310 -0.76 -22.76 -1.52
N ARG A 311 -0.30 -21.95 -2.46
CA ARG A 311 -0.55 -22.06 -3.91
C ARG A 311 0.52 -22.91 -4.64
N GLY A 312 1.40 -23.59 -3.91
CA GLY A 312 2.33 -24.59 -4.47
C GLY A 312 3.77 -24.15 -4.60
N ALA A 313 4.14 -22.93 -4.19
CA ALA A 313 5.54 -22.51 -4.22
C ALA A 313 6.41 -23.36 -3.30
N GLY A 314 7.58 -23.76 -3.79
CA GLY A 314 8.63 -24.37 -2.99
C GLY A 314 9.44 -23.31 -2.23
N ALA A 315 10.25 -23.77 -1.23
CA ALA A 315 11.06 -22.87 -0.41
C ALA A 315 12.03 -22.00 -1.26
N GLY A 316 12.67 -22.59 -2.29
CA GLY A 316 13.59 -21.87 -3.18
C GLY A 316 12.94 -20.69 -3.88
N GLN A 317 11.72 -20.86 -4.38
CA GLN A 317 10.96 -19.80 -5.07
C GLN A 317 10.61 -18.64 -4.13
N VAL A 318 10.13 -18.95 -2.91
CA VAL A 318 9.82 -17.94 -1.88
C VAL A 318 11.09 -17.17 -1.48
N ILE A 319 12.19 -17.86 -1.26
CA ILE A 319 13.50 -17.28 -0.91
C ILE A 319 14.01 -16.37 -2.02
N GLU A 320 13.92 -16.76 -3.28
CA GLU A 320 14.35 -15.96 -4.42
C GLU A 320 13.53 -14.67 -4.56
N ALA A 321 12.22 -14.78 -4.42
CA ALA A 321 11.33 -13.61 -4.45
C ALA A 321 11.64 -12.62 -3.32
N MET A 322 11.79 -13.11 -2.08
CA MET A 322 12.19 -12.29 -0.93
C MET A 322 13.56 -11.65 -1.12
N THR A 323 14.53 -12.39 -1.65
CA THR A 323 15.88 -11.89 -1.95
C THR A 323 15.84 -10.78 -3.01
N THR A 324 15.01 -10.93 -4.03
CA THR A 324 14.83 -9.93 -5.07
C THR A 324 14.19 -8.65 -4.53
N ILE A 325 13.16 -8.75 -3.67
CA ILE A 325 12.57 -7.61 -2.97
C ILE A 325 13.62 -6.93 -2.09
N ALA A 326 14.38 -7.70 -1.31
CA ALA A 326 15.43 -7.16 -0.43
C ALA A 326 16.48 -6.35 -1.21
N ARG A 327 16.92 -6.87 -2.35
CA ARG A 327 17.87 -6.18 -3.22
C ARG A 327 17.32 -4.85 -3.74
N LYS A 328 16.07 -4.84 -4.22
CA LYS A 328 15.41 -3.62 -4.73
C LYS A 328 15.20 -2.58 -3.64
N VAL A 329 14.75 -2.98 -2.45
CA VAL A 329 14.59 -2.09 -1.30
C VAL A 329 15.93 -1.48 -0.88
N LYS A 330 16.98 -2.29 -0.77
CA LYS A 330 18.33 -1.78 -0.45
C LYS A 330 18.88 -0.85 -1.52
N ALA A 331 18.61 -1.12 -2.78
CA ALA A 331 19.02 -0.24 -3.89
C ALA A 331 18.33 1.15 -3.84
N SER A 332 17.15 1.26 -3.24
CA SER A 332 16.49 2.56 -2.99
C SER A 332 17.05 3.33 -1.78
N GLY A 333 18.00 2.74 -1.04
CA GLY A 333 18.57 3.32 0.18
C GLY A 333 17.76 3.07 1.46
N ALA A 334 16.65 2.33 1.37
CA ALA A 334 15.87 1.91 2.52
C ALA A 334 16.43 0.61 3.13
N ARG A 335 16.17 0.41 4.42
CA ARG A 335 16.42 -0.85 5.12
C ARG A 335 15.29 -1.82 4.86
N ILE A 336 15.58 -3.12 4.99
CA ILE A 336 14.56 -4.16 4.93
C ILE A 336 14.64 -5.10 6.14
N ILE A 337 13.50 -5.33 6.76
CA ILE A 337 13.31 -6.25 7.88
C ILE A 337 12.48 -7.42 7.38
N GLY A 338 12.99 -8.63 7.55
CA GLY A 338 12.25 -9.85 7.23
C GLY A 338 11.39 -10.29 8.41
N VAL A 339 10.21 -10.79 8.13
CA VAL A 339 9.31 -11.36 9.14
C VAL A 339 9.13 -12.84 8.88
N THR A 340 9.23 -13.67 9.91
CA THR A 340 8.97 -15.12 9.78
C THR A 340 7.50 -15.39 9.50
N ILE A 341 7.23 -16.31 8.58
CA ILE A 341 5.88 -16.76 8.23
C ILE A 341 5.29 -17.48 9.43
N ILE A 342 4.15 -17.00 9.93
CA ILE A 342 3.50 -17.57 11.11
C ILE A 342 2.95 -18.97 10.83
N PRO A 343 2.79 -19.80 11.87
CA PRO A 343 2.23 -21.14 11.73
C PRO A 343 0.73 -21.09 11.38
N ARG A 344 0.23 -22.19 10.85
CA ARG A 344 -1.18 -22.37 10.53
C ARG A 344 -1.73 -23.58 11.30
N HIS A 345 -3.06 -23.55 11.53
CA HIS A 345 -3.77 -24.70 12.06
C HIS A 345 -4.49 -25.42 10.92
N ASN A 346 -4.05 -26.61 10.55
CA ASN A 346 -4.58 -27.38 9.41
C ASN A 346 -5.88 -28.12 9.70
N THR A 347 -6.39 -28.07 10.93
CA THR A 347 -7.61 -28.77 11.36
C THR A 347 -8.78 -27.84 11.66
N ALA A 348 -8.65 -26.51 11.45
CA ALA A 348 -9.74 -25.59 11.71
C ALA A 348 -10.93 -25.85 10.77
N ALA A 349 -12.12 -25.95 11.34
CA ALA A 349 -13.36 -26.11 10.58
C ALA A 349 -13.55 -24.90 9.65
N GLY A 350 -13.75 -25.15 8.35
CA GLY A 350 -13.94 -24.10 7.34
C GLY A 350 -12.65 -23.55 6.74
N ALA A 351 -11.49 -23.93 7.25
CA ALA A 351 -10.26 -23.67 6.51
C ALA A 351 -10.30 -24.51 5.24
N ALA A 352 -10.47 -23.88 4.09
CA ALA A 352 -10.14 -24.47 2.80
C ALA A 352 -8.61 -24.68 2.78
N THR A 353 -8.14 -25.50 3.68
CA THR A 353 -6.72 -25.72 3.89
C THR A 353 -6.23 -26.76 2.90
N THR A 354 -5.73 -26.28 1.81
CA THR A 354 -4.74 -27.01 1.04
C THR A 354 -3.40 -27.05 1.79
N TRP A 355 -3.37 -26.80 3.11
CA TRP A 355 -2.17 -26.81 3.91
C TRP A 355 -1.95 -28.18 4.56
N ASP A 356 -0.81 -28.78 4.31
CA ASP A 356 -0.40 -30.08 4.81
C ASP A 356 1.02 -30.01 5.41
N SER A 357 1.50 -31.17 5.90
CA SER A 357 2.85 -31.25 6.50
C SER A 357 3.99 -30.91 5.54
N SER A 358 3.79 -31.05 4.22
CA SER A 358 4.80 -30.68 3.23
C SER A 358 4.96 -29.16 3.17
N LYS A 359 3.85 -28.42 3.20
CA LYS A 359 3.84 -26.96 3.25
C LYS A 359 4.37 -26.42 4.58
N THR A 360 4.10 -27.11 5.69
CA THR A 360 4.71 -26.80 6.99
C THR A 360 6.25 -26.93 6.92
N ARG A 361 6.79 -27.97 6.31
CA ARG A 361 8.25 -28.09 6.10
C ARG A 361 8.80 -26.97 5.25
N ILE A 362 8.13 -26.62 4.13
CA ILE A 362 8.55 -25.49 3.27
C ILE A 362 8.56 -24.17 4.08
N ARG A 363 7.53 -23.91 4.90
CA ARG A 363 7.48 -22.73 5.79
C ARG A 363 8.67 -22.75 6.76
N ASN A 364 8.97 -23.89 7.37
CA ASN A 364 10.05 -24.01 8.34
C ASN A 364 11.42 -23.79 7.68
N ASP A 365 11.63 -24.29 6.45
CA ASP A 365 12.84 -24.05 5.68
C ASP A 365 13.03 -22.57 5.34
N VAL A 366 11.96 -21.90 4.90
CA VAL A 366 11.95 -20.44 4.63
C VAL A 366 12.23 -19.67 5.92
N ASN A 367 11.57 -20.02 7.04
CA ASN A 367 11.78 -19.35 8.32
C ASN A 367 13.20 -19.58 8.86
N GLY A 368 13.77 -20.76 8.67
CA GLY A 368 15.17 -21.06 8.97
C GLY A 368 16.12 -20.14 8.19
N TRP A 369 15.86 -19.96 6.89
CA TRP A 369 16.62 -19.05 6.05
C TRP A 369 16.43 -17.57 6.47
N ILE A 370 15.20 -17.12 6.77
CA ILE A 370 14.93 -15.75 7.25
C ILE A 370 15.76 -15.43 8.49
N ARG A 371 15.82 -16.37 9.44
CA ARG A 371 16.53 -16.17 10.73
C ARG A 371 18.04 -16.12 10.60
N THR A 372 18.62 -16.80 9.59
CA THR A 372 20.07 -17.10 9.62
C THR A 372 20.86 -16.66 8.40
N ARG A 373 20.22 -16.52 7.22
CA ARG A 373 20.92 -16.35 5.94
C ARG A 373 20.34 -15.27 5.04
N ALA A 374 19.13 -14.79 5.35
CA ALA A 374 18.47 -13.80 4.52
C ALA A 374 19.22 -12.45 4.51
N PRO A 375 19.24 -11.73 3.39
CA PRO A 375 19.91 -10.44 3.28
C PRO A 375 19.08 -9.30 3.90
N PHE A 376 18.45 -9.57 5.05
CA PHE A 376 17.68 -8.59 5.81
C PHE A 376 18.56 -7.85 6.81
N ASP A 377 18.23 -6.60 7.12
CA ASP A 377 18.96 -5.78 8.10
C ASP A 377 18.58 -6.11 9.54
N ALA A 378 17.41 -6.73 9.72
CA ALA A 378 16.91 -7.28 10.98
C ALA A 378 15.82 -8.31 10.69
N VAL A 379 15.41 -9.06 11.72
CA VAL A 379 14.34 -10.05 11.66
C VAL A 379 13.35 -9.82 12.79
N ILE A 380 12.06 -9.89 12.48
CA ILE A 380 10.96 -9.97 13.43
C ILE A 380 10.42 -11.39 13.41
N ASP A 381 10.44 -12.10 14.54
CA ASP A 381 10.09 -13.51 14.62
C ASP A 381 8.64 -13.74 15.09
N PHE A 382 7.66 -13.31 14.29
CA PHE A 382 6.25 -13.49 14.62
C PHE A 382 5.84 -14.96 14.72
N SER A 383 6.54 -15.86 14.02
CA SER A 383 6.27 -17.30 14.15
C SER A 383 6.42 -17.78 15.60
N LYS A 384 7.42 -17.27 16.34
CA LYS A 384 7.59 -17.59 17.76
C LYS A 384 6.62 -16.87 18.69
N VAL A 385 6.04 -15.76 18.26
CA VAL A 385 5.10 -14.98 19.09
C VAL A 385 3.74 -15.66 19.16
N VAL A 386 3.29 -16.22 18.03
CA VAL A 386 1.91 -16.73 17.92
C VAL A 386 1.80 -18.27 17.88
N ASN A 387 2.93 -18.99 17.94
CA ASN A 387 2.87 -20.45 17.92
C ASN A 387 2.30 -21.04 19.22
N ASP A 388 1.75 -22.23 19.08
CA ASP A 388 1.37 -23.05 20.24
C ASP A 388 2.64 -23.54 20.96
N PRO A 389 2.76 -23.36 22.28
CA PRO A 389 3.90 -23.87 23.05
C PRO A 389 4.06 -25.38 23.00
N ALA A 390 2.98 -26.14 22.78
CA ALA A 390 3.01 -27.58 22.69
C ALA A 390 3.40 -28.09 21.30
N ASP A 391 3.13 -27.29 20.25
CA ASP A 391 3.48 -27.60 18.86
C ASP A 391 3.79 -26.29 18.08
N SER A 392 5.06 -26.02 17.89
CA SER A 392 5.51 -24.78 17.21
C SER A 392 5.07 -24.68 15.74
N ASP A 393 4.55 -25.73 15.16
CA ASP A 393 4.03 -25.74 13.80
C ASP A 393 2.56 -25.30 13.70
N LEU A 394 1.91 -25.09 14.84
CA LEU A 394 0.53 -24.64 14.94
C LEU A 394 0.45 -23.20 15.50
N ILE A 395 -0.52 -22.42 15.03
CA ILE A 395 -0.90 -21.17 15.68
C ILE A 395 -1.66 -21.47 16.97
N LEU A 396 -1.33 -20.77 18.06
CA LEU A 396 -2.06 -20.90 19.31
C LEU A 396 -3.54 -20.52 19.10
N LEU A 397 -4.47 -21.39 19.45
CA LEU A 397 -5.90 -21.18 19.22
C LEU A 397 -6.43 -19.90 19.86
N ALA A 398 -5.89 -19.50 21.02
CA ALA A 398 -6.25 -18.25 21.69
C ALA A 398 -5.87 -16.99 20.88
N PHE A 399 -4.97 -17.10 19.90
CA PHE A 399 -4.55 -16.02 19.01
C PHE A 399 -5.16 -16.11 17.61
N ASN A 400 -5.85 -17.21 17.31
CA ASN A 400 -6.47 -17.42 16.00
C ASN A 400 -7.93 -16.95 15.98
N CYS A 401 -8.41 -16.46 14.84
CA CYS A 401 -9.82 -16.04 14.70
C CYS A 401 -10.79 -17.18 14.36
N GLY A 402 -10.31 -18.42 14.34
CA GLY A 402 -11.12 -19.62 14.10
C GLY A 402 -10.96 -20.20 12.69
N ASP A 403 -10.21 -19.53 11.80
CA ASP A 403 -9.98 -20.00 10.44
C ASP A 403 -8.68 -20.81 10.27
N GLY A 404 -7.88 -20.92 11.34
CA GLY A 404 -6.60 -21.63 11.34
C GLY A 404 -5.47 -20.89 10.62
N ILE A 405 -5.65 -19.63 10.24
CA ILE A 405 -4.71 -18.85 9.44
C ILE A 405 -4.40 -17.51 10.09
N HIS A 406 -5.44 -16.70 10.36
CA HIS A 406 -5.30 -15.32 10.73
C HIS A 406 -5.32 -15.10 12.24
N PRO A 407 -4.47 -14.21 12.74
CA PRO A 407 -4.57 -13.78 14.13
C PRO A 407 -5.91 -13.08 14.38
N ASN A 408 -6.45 -13.24 15.59
CA ASN A 408 -7.53 -12.43 16.11
C ASN A 408 -6.94 -11.13 16.73
N PRO A 409 -7.75 -10.18 17.22
CA PRO A 409 -7.26 -8.93 17.82
C PRO A 409 -6.21 -9.15 18.91
N ARG A 410 -6.34 -10.19 19.73
CA ARG A 410 -5.35 -10.55 20.75
C ARG A 410 -4.03 -11.00 20.11
N GLY A 411 -4.08 -11.86 19.09
CA GLY A 411 -2.89 -12.30 18.36
C GLY A 411 -2.17 -11.11 17.69
N TYR A 412 -2.90 -10.19 17.07
CA TYR A 412 -2.32 -8.97 16.53
C TYR A 412 -1.68 -8.07 17.59
N PHE A 413 -2.31 -7.95 18.76
CA PHE A 413 -1.75 -7.19 19.90
C PHE A 413 -0.43 -7.80 20.36
N GLU A 414 -0.35 -9.12 20.55
CA GLU A 414 0.89 -9.80 20.94
C GLU A 414 1.99 -9.63 19.88
N MET A 415 1.64 -9.76 18.58
CA MET A 415 2.59 -9.51 17.49
C MET A 415 3.14 -8.09 17.55
N GLY A 416 2.29 -7.08 17.58
CA GLY A 416 2.70 -5.68 17.63
C GLY A 416 3.47 -5.33 18.91
N SER A 417 3.13 -5.97 20.05
CA SER A 417 3.81 -5.78 21.33
C SER A 417 5.21 -6.40 21.36
N ALA A 418 5.42 -7.48 20.64
CA ALA A 418 6.71 -8.18 20.57
C ALA A 418 7.74 -7.48 19.66
N VAL A 419 7.34 -6.51 18.83
CA VAL A 419 8.29 -5.78 17.97
C VAL A 419 9.24 -4.97 18.82
N ASP A 420 10.54 -5.22 18.69
CA ASP A 420 11.57 -4.31 19.21
C ASP A 420 11.58 -3.03 18.35
N LEU A 421 11.12 -1.92 18.93
CA LEU A 421 11.02 -0.64 18.21
C LEU A 421 12.36 -0.12 17.71
N SER A 422 13.47 -0.55 18.31
CA SER A 422 14.81 -0.12 17.90
C SER A 422 15.20 -0.66 16.52
N VAL A 423 14.67 -1.82 16.11
CA VAL A 423 14.99 -2.41 14.79
C VAL A 423 14.37 -1.61 13.64
N LEU A 424 13.30 -0.85 13.91
CA LEU A 424 12.61 -0.01 12.92
C LEU A 424 13.40 1.27 12.59
N ARG A 425 14.33 1.66 13.43
CA ARG A 425 15.11 2.90 13.32
C ARG A 425 16.39 2.67 12.51
N LYS A 426 16.79 3.67 11.73
CA LYS A 426 18.07 3.66 11.03
C LYS A 426 19.17 3.86 12.08
N ARG A 427 20.15 2.94 12.15
CA ARG A 427 21.33 3.09 13.02
C ARG A 427 22.29 4.10 12.43
#